data_7a6d9713ff5c9f9a17c9aa870f68fee9
#
_entry.id   7a6d9713ff5c9f9a17c9aa870f68fee9
#
_cell.length_a   1.000
_cell.length_b   1.000
_cell.length_c   1.000
_cell.angle_alpha   90.00
_cell.angle_beta   90.00
_cell.angle_gamma   90.00
#
_symmetry.space_group_name_H-M   'P 1'
#
loop_
_entity.id
_entity.type
_entity.pdbx_description
1 polymer ?
#
loop_
_entity_poly.entity_id
_entity_poly.type
_entity_poly.pdbx_seq_one_letter_code
_entity_poly.pdbx_strand_id
1 'polypeptide(L)'
;MSGATLVSAKAAFDKAVSEMLGGITSSMSEYEREKMLHDRLAAQVMYDGSAANAHDAYGALVDGKAVCEGYAKAFQYLLQKAGMQSFLITGSSTNPVSGTAEGHAWNVVRVAGEYYHVDTVWDDQGEHIFYAYFNKTTDAISEDHTIDTTAYALPTCKSEAADYFFVNGGRLPAFDVGAVANLLRNGNGTTRIYVTGDKSEFIAALTAHISEVAVELGYTGGFRYGYENLGREFILSVTPNGVTVSGSILCFGNEADSITAELVKDGETVTEHMAELTGVKNEEGKIELNYSFVGVAAGTYTLRVSKNHHVTREYAVTVGSEPVEQPVVLHLKGDLDGDGKVNMKDWNRVYAHINKTELLTEYALQCGDVNGDGTVNMKDWKRIYDHINKTELLW
;
A
#
# COMPACT_ATOMS: atom_id res chain seq x y z
N MET A 1 8.55 51.10 3.29
CA MET A 1 8.95 50.15 4.33
C MET A 1 10.16 50.73 5.07
N SER A 2 10.20 50.69 6.40
CA SER A 2 11.38 51.15 7.16
C SER A 2 12.53 50.15 7.01
N GLY A 3 13.81 50.59 7.25
CA GLY A 3 14.92 49.65 7.17
C GLY A 3 14.83 48.48 8.16
N ALA A 4 14.31 48.72 9.37
CA ALA A 4 14.07 47.68 10.35
C ALA A 4 13.01 46.66 9.90
N THR A 5 11.93 47.11 9.27
CA THR A 5 10.88 46.26 8.71
C THR A 5 11.43 45.37 7.60
N LEU A 6 12.31 45.89 6.74
CA LEU A 6 12.94 45.14 5.66
C LEU A 6 13.88 44.03 6.20
N VAL A 7 14.66 44.35 7.26
CA VAL A 7 15.54 43.36 7.90
C VAL A 7 14.73 42.21 8.52
N SER A 8 13.64 42.54 9.21
CA SER A 8 12.75 41.52 9.80
C SER A 8 12.08 40.64 8.73
N ALA A 9 11.58 41.23 7.65
CA ALA A 9 10.97 40.49 6.54
C ALA A 9 11.98 39.56 5.86
N LYS A 10 13.21 40.04 5.62
CA LYS A 10 14.28 39.20 5.06
C LYS A 10 14.60 38.04 5.97
N ALA A 11 14.72 38.26 7.28
CA ALA A 11 15.02 37.20 8.24
C ALA A 11 13.91 36.12 8.28
N ALA A 12 12.63 36.55 8.22
CA ALA A 12 11.49 35.64 8.13
C ALA A 12 11.54 34.80 6.85
N PHE A 13 11.82 35.42 5.71
CA PHE A 13 11.94 34.76 4.43
C PHE A 13 13.10 33.76 4.39
N ASP A 14 14.30 34.17 4.86
CA ASP A 14 15.46 33.27 4.91
C ASP A 14 15.20 32.06 5.80
N LYS A 15 14.50 32.25 6.93
CA LYS A 15 14.08 31.15 7.81
C LYS A 15 13.13 30.18 7.09
N ALA A 16 12.06 30.68 6.48
CA ALA A 16 11.09 29.87 5.76
C ALA A 16 11.75 29.06 4.63
N VAL A 17 12.64 29.70 3.85
CA VAL A 17 13.43 29.03 2.81
C VAL A 17 14.32 27.93 3.39
N SER A 18 14.98 28.18 4.54
CA SER A 18 15.81 27.16 5.19
C SER A 18 14.99 25.96 5.69
N GLU A 19 13.77 26.20 6.18
CA GLU A 19 12.83 25.15 6.59
C GLU A 19 12.39 24.32 5.41
N MET A 20 12.01 24.97 4.30
CA MET A 20 11.63 24.29 3.05
C MET A 20 12.76 23.44 2.44
N LEU A 21 14.00 23.86 2.59
CA LEU A 21 15.18 23.15 2.09
C LEU A 21 15.71 22.10 3.09
N GLY A 22 15.16 22.02 4.29
CA GLY A 22 15.60 21.08 5.33
C GLY A 22 15.59 19.63 4.83
N GLY A 23 16.71 18.90 5.06
CA GLY A 23 16.84 17.50 4.62
C GLY A 23 17.12 17.29 3.13
N ILE A 24 17.14 18.33 2.30
CA ILE A 24 17.61 18.23 0.91
C ILE A 24 19.15 18.14 0.93
N THR A 25 19.66 17.08 0.29
CA THR A 25 21.09 16.81 0.23
C THR A 25 21.59 16.68 -1.21
N SER A 26 22.89 16.82 -1.41
CA SER A 26 23.54 16.64 -2.72
C SER A 26 23.52 15.19 -3.22
N SER A 27 23.22 14.22 -2.36
CA SER A 27 23.07 12.80 -2.74
C SER A 27 21.70 12.49 -3.35
N MET A 28 20.70 13.35 -3.16
CA MET A 28 19.40 13.20 -3.77
C MET A 28 19.47 13.54 -5.28
N SER A 29 18.74 12.79 -6.09
CA SER A 29 18.52 13.10 -7.50
C SER A 29 17.79 14.45 -7.67
N GLU A 30 17.83 15.03 -8.87
CA GLU A 30 17.07 16.25 -9.16
C GLU A 30 15.57 16.00 -9.02
N TYR A 31 15.06 14.83 -9.45
CA TYR A 31 13.67 14.43 -9.27
C TYR A 31 13.25 14.38 -7.80
N GLU A 32 14.05 13.77 -6.93
CA GLU A 32 13.73 13.67 -5.49
C GLU A 32 13.70 15.05 -4.81
N ARG A 33 14.65 15.92 -5.17
CA ARG A 33 14.69 17.30 -4.64
C ARG A 33 13.50 18.12 -5.11
N GLU A 34 13.17 18.03 -6.39
CA GLU A 34 12.01 18.69 -6.99
C GLU A 34 10.71 18.25 -6.34
N LYS A 35 10.48 16.92 -6.32
CA LYS A 35 9.27 16.35 -5.72
C LYS A 35 9.10 16.76 -4.26
N MET A 36 10.19 16.73 -3.48
CA MET A 36 10.14 17.13 -2.08
C MET A 36 9.74 18.61 -1.93
N LEU A 37 10.25 19.50 -2.77
CA LEU A 37 9.89 20.91 -2.75
C LEU A 37 8.48 21.18 -3.23
N HIS A 38 8.04 20.47 -4.28
CA HIS A 38 6.67 20.49 -4.76
C HIS A 38 5.68 20.12 -3.66
N ASP A 39 5.88 18.95 -3.04
CA ASP A 39 4.99 18.42 -2.01
C ASP A 39 4.93 19.35 -0.78
N ARG A 40 6.08 19.91 -0.37
CA ARG A 40 6.13 20.84 0.76
C ARG A 40 5.41 22.14 0.46
N LEU A 41 5.58 22.67 -0.75
CA LEU A 41 4.93 23.91 -1.14
C LEU A 41 3.42 23.72 -1.21
N ALA A 42 2.95 22.66 -1.87
CA ALA A 42 1.53 22.32 -1.94
C ALA A 42 0.90 22.05 -0.57
N ALA A 43 1.64 21.39 0.36
CA ALA A 43 1.14 21.12 1.70
C ALA A 43 1.09 22.35 2.63
N GLN A 44 1.86 23.40 2.33
CA GLN A 44 2.05 24.53 3.25
C GLN A 44 1.27 25.77 2.84
N VAL A 45 0.99 25.95 1.55
CA VAL A 45 0.42 27.18 1.00
C VAL A 45 -1.07 26.99 0.74
N MET A 46 -1.86 27.96 1.10
CA MET A 46 -3.29 28.03 0.79
C MET A 46 -3.53 29.02 -0.36
N TYR A 47 -4.34 28.64 -1.35
CA TYR A 47 -4.75 29.57 -2.41
C TYR A 47 -5.65 30.66 -1.87
N ASP A 48 -5.18 31.92 -1.87
CA ASP A 48 -5.92 33.07 -1.37
C ASP A 48 -5.54 34.36 -2.11
N GLY A 49 -6.39 34.76 -3.05
CA GLY A 49 -6.21 36.00 -3.84
C GLY A 49 -6.43 37.29 -3.05
N SER A 50 -6.94 37.22 -1.83
CA SER A 50 -7.15 38.40 -0.97
C SER A 50 -5.95 38.72 -0.08
N ALA A 51 -4.96 37.82 0.00
CA ALA A 51 -3.77 38.02 0.84
C ALA A 51 -2.88 39.16 0.31
N ALA A 52 -2.27 39.91 1.21
CA ALA A 52 -1.52 41.12 0.86
C ALA A 52 -0.31 40.86 -0.06
N ASN A 53 0.33 39.71 0.07
CA ASN A 53 1.53 39.30 -0.69
C ASN A 53 1.23 38.11 -1.62
N ALA A 54 -0.03 37.93 -2.06
CA ALA A 54 -0.47 36.75 -2.77
C ALA A 54 0.31 36.46 -4.08
N HIS A 55 0.84 37.50 -4.71
CA HIS A 55 1.59 37.43 -5.97
C HIS A 55 3.11 37.24 -5.79
N ASP A 56 3.59 37.11 -4.57
CA ASP A 56 5.01 37.04 -4.26
C ASP A 56 5.42 35.75 -3.56
N ALA A 57 6.67 35.33 -3.76
CA ALA A 57 7.25 34.20 -3.03
C ALA A 57 7.20 34.39 -1.50
N TYR A 58 7.18 35.64 -1.02
CA TYR A 58 7.03 35.94 0.40
C TYR A 58 5.65 35.52 0.92
N GLY A 59 4.58 35.83 0.18
CA GLY A 59 3.24 35.39 0.52
C GLY A 59 3.14 33.87 0.66
N ALA A 60 3.67 33.14 -0.33
CA ALA A 60 3.69 31.68 -0.29
C ALA A 60 4.52 31.14 0.87
N LEU A 61 5.76 31.58 1.05
CA LEU A 61 6.71 30.94 1.96
C LEU A 61 6.61 31.45 3.42
N VAL A 62 6.20 32.69 3.64
CA VAL A 62 6.13 33.30 4.97
C VAL A 62 4.71 33.42 5.48
N ASP A 63 3.79 33.92 4.61
CA ASP A 63 2.40 34.14 5.01
C ASP A 63 1.56 32.87 4.82
N GLY A 64 2.07 31.86 4.07
CA GLY A 64 1.37 30.59 3.77
C GLY A 64 0.16 30.80 2.85
N LYS A 65 0.11 31.90 2.08
CA LYS A 65 -1.02 32.26 1.22
C LYS A 65 -0.55 32.89 -0.08
N ALA A 66 -1.01 32.35 -1.21
CA ALA A 66 -0.63 32.85 -2.52
C ALA A 66 -1.67 32.53 -3.60
N VAL A 67 -1.54 33.19 -4.74
CA VAL A 67 -2.15 32.78 -6.03
C VAL A 67 -1.11 32.09 -6.90
N CYS A 68 -1.46 31.65 -8.10
CA CYS A 68 -0.60 30.91 -9.03
C CYS A 68 0.79 31.55 -9.20
N GLU A 69 0.85 32.87 -9.36
CA GLU A 69 2.11 33.60 -9.51
C GLU A 69 3.01 33.51 -8.26
N GLY A 70 2.42 33.60 -7.07
CA GLY A 70 3.16 33.44 -5.80
C GLY A 70 3.70 32.03 -5.60
N TYR A 71 2.90 31.00 -5.91
CA TYR A 71 3.35 29.60 -5.95
C TYR A 71 4.51 29.41 -6.92
N ALA A 72 4.34 29.84 -8.17
CA ALA A 72 5.36 29.65 -9.20
C ALA A 72 6.67 30.38 -8.88
N LYS A 73 6.61 31.60 -8.30
CA LYS A 73 7.80 32.33 -7.82
C LYS A 73 8.49 31.64 -6.64
N ALA A 74 7.70 31.12 -5.69
CA ALA A 74 8.23 30.40 -4.54
C ALA A 74 8.91 29.11 -4.98
N PHE A 75 8.27 28.33 -5.83
CA PHE A 75 8.82 27.08 -6.35
C PHE A 75 10.11 27.32 -7.14
N GLN A 76 10.11 28.28 -8.07
CA GLN A 76 11.31 28.67 -8.78
C GLN A 76 12.47 29.05 -7.85
N TYR A 77 12.19 29.86 -6.82
CA TYR A 77 13.22 30.27 -5.88
C TYR A 77 13.79 29.10 -5.08
N LEU A 78 12.95 28.20 -4.58
CA LEU A 78 13.36 27.01 -3.86
C LEU A 78 14.19 26.05 -4.73
N LEU A 79 13.77 25.80 -5.98
CA LEU A 79 14.51 24.97 -6.93
C LEU A 79 15.91 25.55 -7.22
N GLN A 80 16.01 26.86 -7.45
CA GLN A 80 17.29 27.54 -7.65
C GLN A 80 18.21 27.41 -6.42
N LYS A 81 17.64 27.53 -5.21
CA LYS A 81 18.40 27.31 -3.96
C LYS A 81 18.83 25.85 -3.78
N ALA A 82 18.06 24.90 -4.29
CA ALA A 82 18.42 23.49 -4.35
C ALA A 82 19.40 23.14 -5.49
N GLY A 83 19.87 24.13 -6.26
CA GLY A 83 20.81 23.95 -7.37
C GLY A 83 20.18 23.45 -8.66
N MET A 84 18.88 23.65 -8.83
CA MET A 84 18.11 23.23 -10.02
C MET A 84 17.76 24.42 -10.91
N GLN A 85 17.65 24.18 -12.20
CA GLN A 85 17.25 25.19 -13.18
C GLN A 85 15.74 25.16 -13.37
N SER A 86 15.10 26.32 -13.24
CA SER A 86 13.68 26.48 -13.47
C SER A 86 13.34 27.86 -14.02
N PHE A 87 12.21 27.93 -14.71
CA PHE A 87 11.66 29.16 -15.31
C PHE A 87 10.22 29.33 -14.85
N LEU A 88 9.84 30.55 -14.52
CA LEU A 88 8.43 30.93 -14.39
C LEU A 88 7.90 31.24 -15.79
N ILE A 89 6.74 30.69 -16.12
CA ILE A 89 6.06 30.94 -17.38
C ILE A 89 4.64 31.41 -17.12
N THR A 90 4.08 32.11 -18.07
CA THR A 90 2.71 32.66 -18.02
C THR A 90 1.90 32.21 -19.21
N GLY A 91 0.60 32.27 -19.06
CA GLY A 91 -0.36 31.93 -20.08
C GLY A 91 -1.78 32.03 -19.55
N SER A 92 -2.63 31.13 -19.98
CA SER A 92 -3.94 30.92 -19.39
C SER A 92 -4.18 29.43 -19.12
N SER A 93 -5.03 29.14 -18.17
CA SER A 93 -5.50 27.76 -17.91
C SER A 93 -7.03 27.74 -17.87
N THR A 94 -7.62 26.61 -18.26
CA THR A 94 -9.06 26.39 -18.19
C THR A 94 -9.37 25.57 -16.97
N ASN A 95 -10.00 26.20 -15.98
CA ASN A 95 -10.37 25.51 -14.75
C ASN A 95 -11.25 24.28 -15.06
N PRO A 96 -10.84 23.07 -14.66
CA PRO A 96 -11.54 21.84 -15.04
C PRO A 96 -12.94 21.71 -14.41
N VAL A 97 -13.24 22.50 -13.38
CA VAL A 97 -14.54 22.47 -12.70
C VAL A 97 -15.49 23.54 -13.30
N SER A 98 -15.02 24.78 -13.44
CA SER A 98 -15.85 25.88 -13.93
C SER A 98 -15.87 26.01 -15.45
N GLY A 99 -14.89 25.47 -16.16
CA GLY A 99 -14.70 25.64 -17.60
C GLY A 99 -14.28 27.07 -18.02
N THR A 100 -13.91 27.93 -17.04
CA THR A 100 -13.48 29.31 -17.32
C THR A 100 -11.98 29.37 -17.56
N ALA A 101 -11.59 30.11 -18.60
CA ALA A 101 -10.18 30.40 -18.87
C ALA A 101 -9.75 31.66 -18.10
N GLU A 102 -8.64 31.54 -17.35
CA GLU A 102 -8.07 32.61 -16.54
C GLU A 102 -6.57 32.76 -16.82
N GLY A 103 -6.03 33.97 -16.61
CA GLY A 103 -4.59 34.19 -16.64
C GLY A 103 -3.90 33.33 -15.58
N HIS A 104 -2.82 32.65 -15.96
CA HIS A 104 -2.18 31.69 -15.14
C HIS A 104 -0.64 31.73 -15.20
N ALA A 105 0.03 31.25 -14.14
CA ALA A 105 1.48 31.18 -14.05
C ALA A 105 1.89 29.86 -13.40
N TRP A 106 2.90 29.20 -14.00
CA TRP A 106 3.46 27.94 -13.52
C TRP A 106 4.96 27.85 -13.84
N ASN A 107 5.56 26.69 -13.77
CA ASN A 107 7.01 26.53 -13.96
C ASN A 107 7.35 25.58 -15.11
N VAL A 108 8.50 25.83 -15.72
CA VAL A 108 9.26 24.82 -16.45
C VAL A 108 10.51 24.50 -15.66
N VAL A 109 10.75 23.25 -15.38
CA VAL A 109 11.87 22.74 -14.56
C VAL A 109 12.77 21.84 -15.38
N ARG A 110 14.07 21.91 -15.16
CA ARG A 110 15.03 20.99 -15.77
C ARG A 110 15.39 19.87 -14.79
N VAL A 111 15.15 18.62 -15.21
CA VAL A 111 15.43 17.42 -14.44
C VAL A 111 16.20 16.43 -15.32
N ALA A 112 17.35 15.94 -14.86
CA ALA A 112 18.20 14.99 -15.58
C ALA A 112 18.52 15.39 -17.03
N GLY A 113 18.61 16.71 -17.28
CA GLY A 113 18.94 17.25 -18.60
C GLY A 113 17.74 17.62 -19.48
N GLU A 114 16.55 17.15 -19.16
CA GLU A 114 15.30 17.38 -19.88
C GLU A 114 14.44 18.43 -19.20
N TYR A 115 13.49 19.03 -19.92
CA TYR A 115 12.59 20.06 -19.40
C TYR A 115 11.17 19.54 -19.29
N TYR A 116 10.47 20.00 -18.24
CA TYR A 116 9.11 19.57 -17.89
C TYR A 116 8.30 20.75 -17.38
N HIS A 117 6.99 20.73 -17.67
CA HIS A 117 6.04 21.63 -17.04
C HIS A 117 5.64 21.11 -15.65
N VAL A 118 5.56 22.03 -14.68
CA VAL A 118 5.09 21.76 -13.32
C VAL A 118 4.15 22.85 -12.88
N ASP A 119 2.94 22.48 -12.48
CA ASP A 119 1.97 23.40 -11.91
C ASP A 119 1.61 22.99 -10.48
N THR A 120 2.37 23.49 -9.53
CA THR A 120 2.20 23.16 -8.10
C THR A 120 0.86 23.65 -7.55
N VAL A 121 0.31 24.75 -8.06
CA VAL A 121 -0.97 25.27 -7.56
C VAL A 121 -2.16 24.40 -8.00
N TRP A 122 -2.10 23.82 -9.19
CA TRP A 122 -3.14 22.90 -9.64
C TRP A 122 -3.02 21.52 -9.00
N ASP A 123 -1.81 21.09 -8.67
CA ASP A 123 -1.58 19.85 -7.92
C ASP A 123 -1.94 19.99 -6.42
N ASP A 124 -2.08 21.23 -5.89
CA ASP A 124 -2.56 21.52 -4.55
C ASP A 124 -4.11 21.54 -4.51
N GLN A 125 -4.72 20.50 -4.00
CA GLN A 125 -6.16 20.39 -3.82
C GLN A 125 -6.55 20.32 -2.34
N GLY A 126 -5.78 20.97 -1.49
CA GLY A 126 -6.01 21.07 -0.04
C GLY A 126 -5.73 19.78 0.72
N GLU A 127 -6.70 18.86 0.84
CA GLU A 127 -6.49 17.60 1.56
C GLU A 127 -5.56 16.63 0.82
N HIS A 128 -5.48 16.75 -0.52
CA HIS A 128 -4.68 15.90 -1.36
C HIS A 128 -3.75 16.69 -2.27
N ILE A 129 -2.50 16.24 -2.35
CA ILE A 129 -1.53 16.68 -3.34
C ILE A 129 -1.64 15.73 -4.52
N PHE A 130 -1.97 16.24 -5.70
CA PHE A 130 -1.96 15.51 -6.96
C PHE A 130 -0.60 15.64 -7.65
N TYR A 131 -0.40 14.84 -8.70
CA TYR A 131 0.75 14.91 -9.60
C TYR A 131 0.29 14.94 -11.07
N ALA A 132 -0.96 15.34 -11.27
CA ALA A 132 -1.55 15.47 -12.60
C ALA A 132 -0.80 16.49 -13.47
N TYR A 133 -0.16 17.47 -12.82
CA TYR A 133 0.60 18.55 -13.45
C TYR A 133 2.09 18.55 -13.08
N PHE A 134 2.59 17.47 -12.50
CA PHE A 134 3.99 17.32 -12.13
C PHE A 134 4.80 16.66 -13.25
N ASN A 135 5.80 17.38 -13.78
CA ASN A 135 6.73 16.93 -14.83
C ASN A 135 6.04 16.50 -16.14
N LYS A 136 5.15 17.36 -16.64
CA LYS A 136 4.41 17.11 -17.87
C LYS A 136 5.14 17.58 -19.13
N THR A 137 4.83 16.89 -20.24
CA THR A 137 5.25 17.34 -21.57
C THR A 137 4.45 18.59 -21.99
N THR A 138 4.95 19.31 -22.99
CA THR A 138 4.20 20.45 -23.58
C THR A 138 2.85 19.99 -24.14
N ASP A 139 2.78 18.81 -24.76
CA ASP A 139 1.54 18.27 -25.30
C ASP A 139 0.53 17.97 -24.17
N ALA A 140 0.99 17.34 -23.08
CA ALA A 140 0.13 16.99 -21.95
C ALA A 140 -0.40 18.23 -21.21
N ILE A 141 0.45 19.23 -20.94
CA ILE A 141 0.00 20.45 -20.24
C ILE A 141 -0.95 21.28 -21.13
N SER A 142 -0.81 21.19 -22.45
CA SER A 142 -1.64 21.94 -23.39
C SER A 142 -3.08 21.43 -23.53
N GLU A 143 -3.45 20.36 -22.84
CA GLU A 143 -4.85 19.90 -22.79
C GLU A 143 -5.77 20.95 -22.13
N ASP A 144 -5.25 21.72 -21.18
CA ASP A 144 -5.99 22.72 -20.41
C ASP A 144 -5.21 24.03 -20.13
N HIS A 145 -3.92 24.09 -20.52
CA HIS A 145 -3.09 25.29 -20.43
C HIS A 145 -2.73 25.83 -21.82
N THR A 146 -2.72 27.13 -21.95
CA THR A 146 -2.25 27.84 -23.16
C THR A 146 -1.04 28.68 -22.79
N ILE A 147 0.12 28.36 -23.38
CA ILE A 147 1.39 29.02 -23.09
C ILE A 147 1.46 30.35 -23.82
N ASP A 148 1.84 31.45 -23.15
CA ASP A 148 2.17 32.70 -23.80
C ASP A 148 3.54 32.63 -24.47
N THR A 149 3.56 32.29 -25.73
CA THR A 149 4.78 32.17 -26.53
C THR A 149 5.32 33.52 -27.00
N THR A 150 4.63 34.62 -26.72
CA THR A 150 5.06 35.97 -27.15
C THR A 150 6.09 36.57 -26.20
N ALA A 151 6.08 36.14 -24.94
CA ALA A 151 6.97 36.66 -23.90
C ALA A 151 8.38 36.11 -23.96
N TYR A 152 8.56 34.79 -24.30
CA TYR A 152 9.88 34.12 -24.32
C TYR A 152 9.92 32.90 -25.23
N ALA A 153 11.14 32.55 -25.68
CA ALA A 153 11.39 31.24 -26.28
C ALA A 153 11.58 30.21 -25.19
N LEU A 154 10.60 29.32 -25.02
CA LEU A 154 10.65 28.23 -24.03
C LEU A 154 11.31 26.97 -24.62
N PRO A 155 12.01 26.19 -23.81
CA PRO A 155 12.41 24.85 -24.21
C PRO A 155 11.17 23.98 -24.42
N THR A 156 11.19 23.12 -25.43
CA THR A 156 10.11 22.16 -25.65
C THR A 156 10.25 21.00 -24.69
N CYS A 157 9.23 20.73 -23.87
CA CYS A 157 9.18 19.62 -22.95
C CYS A 157 8.61 18.39 -23.65
N LYS A 158 9.46 17.40 -23.97
CA LYS A 158 9.07 16.20 -24.76
C LYS A 158 9.24 14.90 -24.00
N SER A 159 10.05 14.90 -22.95
CA SER A 159 10.34 13.70 -22.17
C SER A 159 9.25 13.42 -21.15
N GLU A 160 8.92 12.17 -20.94
CA GLU A 160 8.08 11.69 -19.84
C GLU A 160 8.91 11.00 -18.73
N ALA A 161 10.24 10.95 -18.88
CA ALA A 161 11.12 10.15 -18.01
C ALA A 161 11.07 10.57 -16.53
N ALA A 162 10.72 11.83 -16.22
CA ALA A 162 10.52 12.33 -14.88
C ALA A 162 9.04 12.60 -14.54
N ASP A 163 8.09 12.21 -15.39
CA ASP A 163 6.66 12.24 -15.02
C ASP A 163 6.42 11.33 -13.82
N TYR A 164 5.62 11.78 -12.87
CA TYR A 164 5.37 11.02 -11.63
C TYR A 164 4.91 9.59 -11.89
N PHE A 165 3.97 9.40 -12.80
CA PHE A 165 3.38 8.09 -13.10
C PHE A 165 4.25 7.25 -14.03
N PHE A 166 5.23 7.84 -14.70
CA PHE A 166 6.25 7.10 -15.42
C PHE A 166 7.28 6.52 -14.44
N VAL A 167 7.68 7.30 -13.44
CA VAL A 167 8.67 6.91 -12.43
C VAL A 167 8.07 5.92 -11.42
N ASN A 168 6.86 6.16 -10.95
CA ASN A 168 6.24 5.41 -9.83
C ASN A 168 5.22 4.35 -10.30
N GLY A 169 4.91 4.28 -11.58
CA GLY A 169 3.86 3.42 -12.13
C GLY A 169 2.45 4.01 -11.94
N GLY A 170 1.44 3.20 -12.23
CA GLY A 170 0.03 3.61 -12.13
C GLY A 170 -0.55 4.23 -13.41
N ARG A 171 0.15 4.19 -14.54
CA ARG A 171 -0.41 4.60 -15.84
C ARG A 171 -1.25 3.46 -16.43
N LEU A 172 -2.51 3.73 -16.71
CA LEU A 172 -3.42 2.77 -17.33
C LEU A 172 -4.09 3.38 -18.59
N PRO A 173 -4.08 2.68 -19.72
CA PRO A 173 -4.77 3.15 -20.93
C PRO A 173 -6.28 3.00 -20.83
N ALA A 174 -6.75 2.00 -20.08
CA ALA A 174 -8.14 1.69 -19.82
C ALA A 174 -8.27 1.04 -18.45
N PHE A 175 -9.51 0.91 -17.97
CA PHE A 175 -9.79 0.17 -16.75
C PHE A 175 -9.52 -1.33 -16.98
N ASP A 176 -8.80 -1.94 -16.03
CA ASP A 176 -8.57 -3.38 -15.95
C ASP A 176 -8.61 -3.82 -14.48
N VAL A 177 -9.44 -4.80 -14.16
CA VAL A 177 -9.68 -5.27 -12.79
C VAL A 177 -8.40 -5.71 -12.12
N GLY A 178 -7.60 -6.56 -12.77
CA GLY A 178 -6.37 -7.10 -12.20
C GLY A 178 -5.30 -6.03 -12.00
N ALA A 179 -5.14 -5.12 -12.98
CA ALA A 179 -4.19 -4.01 -12.86
C ALA A 179 -4.56 -3.06 -11.71
N VAL A 180 -5.83 -2.67 -11.59
CA VAL A 180 -6.31 -1.82 -10.51
C VAL A 180 -6.18 -2.50 -9.15
N ALA A 181 -6.55 -3.80 -9.06
CA ALA A 181 -6.38 -4.57 -7.83
C ALA A 181 -4.92 -4.68 -7.40
N ASN A 182 -3.99 -4.90 -8.35
CA ASN A 182 -2.56 -4.93 -8.06
C ASN A 182 -2.02 -3.59 -7.53
N LEU A 183 -2.45 -2.48 -8.13
CA LEU A 183 -2.08 -1.15 -7.66
C LEU A 183 -2.60 -0.89 -6.24
N LEU A 184 -3.85 -1.24 -5.96
CA LEU A 184 -4.46 -1.11 -4.63
C LEU A 184 -3.78 -2.00 -3.59
N ARG A 185 -3.42 -3.24 -3.94
CA ARG A 185 -2.69 -4.17 -3.06
C ARG A 185 -1.34 -3.60 -2.65
N ASN A 186 -0.58 -3.08 -3.62
CA ASN A 186 0.71 -2.43 -3.37
C ASN A 186 0.61 -1.14 -2.55
N GLY A 187 -0.52 -0.43 -2.66
CA GLY A 187 -0.82 0.81 -1.96
C GLY A 187 -1.64 0.64 -0.67
N ASN A 188 -1.77 -0.60 -0.16
CA ASN A 188 -2.55 -0.91 1.05
C ASN A 188 -3.99 -0.36 1.01
N GLY A 189 -4.69 -0.61 -0.09
CA GLY A 189 -6.08 -0.21 -0.31
C GLY A 189 -6.26 1.20 -0.87
N THR A 190 -5.20 1.96 -1.08
CA THR A 190 -5.24 3.28 -1.74
C THR A 190 -4.17 3.35 -2.82
N THR A 191 -4.52 3.88 -3.98
CA THR A 191 -3.58 4.01 -5.10
C THR A 191 -3.82 5.26 -5.92
N ARG A 192 -2.80 5.64 -6.71
CA ARG A 192 -2.87 6.70 -7.72
C ARG A 192 -2.85 6.07 -9.11
N ILE A 193 -3.76 6.52 -9.95
CA ILE A 193 -3.90 6.03 -11.33
C ILE A 193 -3.93 7.22 -12.26
N TYR A 194 -3.09 7.21 -13.29
CA TYR A 194 -3.12 8.17 -14.39
C TYR A 194 -3.69 7.51 -15.65
N VAL A 195 -4.84 7.99 -16.10
CA VAL A 195 -5.54 7.43 -17.26
C VAL A 195 -4.99 8.06 -18.54
N THR A 196 -4.31 7.25 -19.36
CA THR A 196 -3.76 7.72 -20.65
C THR A 196 -4.77 7.64 -21.80
N GLY A 197 -5.85 6.87 -21.64
CA GLY A 197 -6.96 6.75 -22.59
C GLY A 197 -8.14 7.65 -22.29
N ASP A 198 -9.36 7.20 -22.60
CA ASP A 198 -10.58 7.97 -22.33
C ASP A 198 -10.95 7.90 -20.84
N LYS A 199 -10.96 9.05 -20.20
CA LYS A 199 -11.29 9.21 -18.78
C LYS A 199 -12.75 8.82 -18.47
N SER A 200 -13.67 9.14 -19.35
CA SER A 200 -15.09 8.88 -19.12
C SER A 200 -15.40 7.39 -19.20
N GLU A 201 -14.77 6.70 -20.16
CA GLU A 201 -14.86 5.24 -20.27
C GLU A 201 -14.22 4.57 -19.05
N PHE A 202 -13.08 5.06 -18.57
CA PHE A 202 -12.44 4.56 -17.36
C PHE A 202 -13.35 4.67 -16.14
N ILE A 203 -13.96 5.84 -15.90
CA ILE A 203 -14.89 6.07 -14.78
C ILE A 203 -16.11 5.15 -14.87
N ALA A 204 -16.70 5.00 -16.07
CA ALA A 204 -17.84 4.12 -16.27
C ALA A 204 -17.48 2.65 -15.96
N ALA A 205 -16.33 2.19 -16.44
CA ALA A 205 -15.85 0.84 -16.18
C ALA A 205 -15.48 0.63 -14.70
N LEU A 206 -14.81 1.58 -14.05
CA LEU A 206 -14.51 1.54 -12.62
C LEU A 206 -15.80 1.38 -11.82
N THR A 207 -16.82 2.19 -12.08
CA THR A 207 -18.10 2.13 -11.37
C THR A 207 -18.82 0.80 -11.60
N ALA A 208 -18.78 0.27 -12.82
CA ALA A 208 -19.45 -0.99 -13.17
C ALA A 208 -18.76 -2.22 -12.56
N HIS A 209 -17.44 -2.21 -12.43
CA HIS A 209 -16.64 -3.38 -12.08
C HIS A 209 -15.86 -3.26 -10.76
N ILE A 210 -16.11 -2.24 -9.95
CA ILE A 210 -15.40 -2.07 -8.67
C ILE A 210 -15.61 -3.24 -7.69
N SER A 211 -16.76 -3.92 -7.80
CA SER A 211 -17.02 -5.13 -7.01
C SER A 211 -16.09 -6.28 -7.39
N GLU A 212 -15.72 -6.40 -8.66
CA GLU A 212 -14.76 -7.41 -9.12
C GLU A 212 -13.36 -7.10 -8.63
N VAL A 213 -12.99 -5.81 -8.56
CA VAL A 213 -11.72 -5.37 -7.93
C VAL A 213 -11.70 -5.74 -6.46
N ALA A 214 -12.80 -5.53 -5.73
CA ALA A 214 -12.89 -5.88 -4.31
C ALA A 214 -12.76 -7.41 -4.10
N VAL A 215 -13.38 -8.22 -4.96
CA VAL A 215 -13.23 -9.68 -4.95
C VAL A 215 -11.77 -10.08 -5.23
N GLU A 216 -11.12 -9.47 -6.22
CA GLU A 216 -9.71 -9.73 -6.54
C GLU A 216 -8.76 -9.34 -5.39
N LEU A 217 -9.17 -8.36 -4.55
CA LEU A 217 -8.48 -7.98 -3.30
C LEU A 217 -8.80 -8.92 -2.13
N GLY A 218 -9.72 -9.89 -2.28
CA GLY A 218 -10.16 -10.78 -1.23
C GLY A 218 -11.14 -10.15 -0.23
N TYR A 219 -11.84 -9.06 -0.60
CA TYR A 219 -12.80 -8.36 0.27
C TYR A 219 -14.20 -8.93 0.15
N THR A 220 -14.54 -9.86 0.98
CA THR A 220 -15.75 -10.69 0.87
C THR A 220 -16.85 -10.31 1.85
N GLY A 221 -16.50 -9.64 2.94
CA GLY A 221 -17.46 -9.07 3.90
C GLY A 221 -18.10 -7.75 3.46
N GLY A 222 -17.96 -7.40 2.17
CA GLY A 222 -18.33 -6.09 1.64
C GLY A 222 -17.17 -5.09 1.72
N PHE A 223 -17.32 -3.97 1.02
CA PHE A 223 -16.27 -2.95 0.92
C PHE A 223 -16.89 -1.56 0.80
N ARG A 224 -16.06 -0.55 1.01
CA ARG A 224 -16.30 0.85 0.66
C ARG A 224 -15.27 1.29 -0.35
N TYR A 225 -15.66 2.14 -1.27
CA TYR A 225 -14.73 2.79 -2.18
C TYR A 225 -15.06 4.26 -2.33
N GLY A 226 -14.04 5.01 -2.70
CA GLY A 226 -14.16 6.39 -3.10
C GLY A 226 -13.00 6.74 -4.02
N TYR A 227 -13.18 7.75 -4.84
CA TYR A 227 -12.09 8.31 -5.61
C TYR A 227 -12.24 9.83 -5.70
N GLU A 228 -11.09 10.48 -5.82
CA GLU A 228 -10.97 11.87 -6.22
C GLU A 228 -10.20 11.92 -7.53
N ASN A 229 -10.45 12.91 -8.36
CA ASN A 229 -9.71 13.06 -9.59
C ASN A 229 -9.39 14.51 -9.92
N LEU A 230 -8.21 14.71 -10.47
CA LEU A 230 -7.75 15.95 -11.08
C LEU A 230 -7.18 15.63 -12.46
N GLY A 231 -7.66 16.33 -13.48
CA GLY A 231 -7.25 16.03 -14.84
C GLY A 231 -7.44 14.55 -15.19
N ARG A 232 -6.33 13.86 -15.40
CA ARG A 232 -6.26 12.41 -15.70
C ARG A 232 -5.84 11.55 -14.53
N GLU A 233 -5.49 12.14 -13.39
CA GLU A 233 -5.13 11.42 -12.17
C GLU A 233 -6.36 11.09 -11.33
N PHE A 234 -6.36 9.89 -10.77
CA PHE A 234 -7.32 9.40 -9.78
C PHE A 234 -6.56 8.96 -8.52
N ILE A 235 -7.04 9.38 -7.37
CA ILE A 235 -6.71 8.80 -6.08
C ILE A 235 -7.87 7.88 -5.73
N LEU A 236 -7.68 6.58 -5.88
CA LEU A 236 -8.69 5.55 -5.62
C LEU A 236 -8.42 4.87 -4.30
N SER A 237 -9.43 4.79 -3.44
CA SER A 237 -9.40 4.01 -2.20
C SER A 237 -10.49 2.95 -2.22
N VAL A 238 -10.11 1.72 -1.88
CA VAL A 238 -11.02 0.58 -1.70
C VAL A 238 -10.67 -0.09 -0.38
N THR A 239 -11.60 -0.10 0.56
CA THR A 239 -11.36 -0.62 1.90
C THR A 239 -12.43 -1.64 2.29
N PRO A 240 -12.06 -2.75 2.94
CA PRO A 240 -13.03 -3.75 3.38
C PRO A 240 -13.91 -3.21 4.51
N ASN A 241 -15.13 -3.73 4.62
CA ASN A 241 -16.05 -3.41 5.72
C ASN A 241 -15.76 -4.20 7.00
N GLY A 242 -14.92 -5.22 6.93
CA GLY A 242 -14.54 -6.07 8.06
C GLY A 242 -13.14 -5.76 8.59
N VAL A 243 -12.67 -6.61 9.48
CA VAL A 243 -11.35 -6.54 10.09
C VAL A 243 -10.41 -7.62 9.56
N THR A 244 -9.14 -7.52 9.88
CA THR A 244 -8.16 -8.55 9.55
C THR A 244 -8.13 -9.63 10.65
N VAL A 245 -8.12 -10.89 10.21
CA VAL A 245 -7.77 -12.05 11.06
C VAL A 245 -6.43 -12.57 10.56
N SER A 246 -5.42 -12.56 11.40
CA SER A 246 -4.04 -12.90 11.01
C SER A 246 -3.31 -13.69 12.09
N GLY A 247 -2.12 -14.15 11.78
CA GLY A 247 -1.24 -14.82 12.73
C GLY A 247 -0.06 -15.48 12.06
N SER A 248 0.76 -16.16 12.87
CA SER A 248 1.85 -17.00 12.40
C SER A 248 1.42 -18.47 12.36
N ILE A 249 1.97 -19.23 11.41
CA ILE A 249 1.87 -20.70 11.38
C ILE A 249 3.27 -21.26 11.55
N LEU A 250 3.44 -22.09 12.56
CA LEU A 250 4.61 -22.92 12.76
C LEU A 250 4.27 -24.36 12.39
N CYS A 251 5.03 -24.95 11.49
CA CYS A 251 4.88 -26.35 11.08
C CYS A 251 6.24 -26.96 10.71
N PHE A 252 6.24 -28.22 10.28
CA PHE A 252 7.47 -28.99 10.05
C PHE A 252 7.48 -29.69 8.68
N GLY A 253 8.64 -30.22 8.29
CA GLY A 253 8.78 -31.04 7.09
C GLY A 253 9.13 -30.27 5.84
N ASN A 254 8.53 -30.64 4.70
CA ASN A 254 8.88 -30.07 3.40
C ASN A 254 8.09 -28.78 3.11
N GLU A 255 8.77 -27.74 2.64
CA GLU A 255 8.14 -26.48 2.17
C GLU A 255 7.20 -26.69 0.98
N ALA A 256 7.49 -27.67 0.12
CA ALA A 256 6.68 -27.94 -1.07
C ALA A 256 5.30 -28.52 -0.73
N ASP A 257 5.08 -28.97 0.50
CA ASP A 257 3.77 -29.44 0.93
C ASP A 257 2.82 -28.25 1.13
N SER A 258 1.70 -28.25 0.44
CA SER A 258 0.70 -27.20 0.53
C SER A 258 0.19 -27.03 1.97
N ILE A 259 0.18 -25.79 2.44
CA ILE A 259 -0.44 -25.37 3.69
C ILE A 259 -1.73 -24.69 3.33
N THR A 260 -2.82 -25.04 4.01
CA THR A 260 -4.11 -24.34 3.86
C THR A 260 -4.52 -23.73 5.19
N ALA A 261 -4.97 -22.49 5.12
CA ALA A 261 -5.65 -21.82 6.23
C ALA A 261 -7.03 -21.36 5.74
N GLU A 262 -8.06 -21.69 6.49
CA GLU A 262 -9.45 -21.45 6.10
C GLU A 262 -10.22 -20.88 7.28
N LEU A 263 -11.15 -19.95 7.02
CA LEU A 263 -12.20 -19.57 7.96
C LEU A 263 -13.46 -20.36 7.62
N VAL A 264 -14.01 -21.01 8.62
CA VAL A 264 -15.23 -21.82 8.54
C VAL A 264 -16.33 -21.14 9.37
N LYS A 265 -17.51 -20.96 8.80
CA LYS A 265 -18.68 -20.45 9.46
C LYS A 265 -19.87 -21.37 9.22
N ASP A 266 -20.59 -21.71 10.27
CA ASP A 266 -21.76 -22.61 10.21
C ASP A 266 -21.48 -23.96 9.51
N GLY A 267 -20.23 -24.44 9.60
CA GLY A 267 -19.76 -25.71 9.02
C GLY A 267 -19.29 -25.62 7.57
N GLU A 268 -19.45 -24.45 6.93
CA GLU A 268 -18.99 -24.22 5.55
C GLU A 268 -17.73 -23.35 5.53
N THR A 269 -16.78 -23.70 4.67
CA THR A 269 -15.61 -22.85 4.43
C THR A 269 -16.07 -21.55 3.79
N VAL A 270 -15.70 -20.43 4.39
CA VAL A 270 -15.92 -19.11 3.81
C VAL A 270 -14.91 -18.94 2.68
N THR A 271 -15.26 -19.47 1.49
CA THR A 271 -14.38 -19.54 0.30
C THR A 271 -13.94 -18.18 -0.21
N GLU A 272 -14.58 -17.18 0.25
CA GLU A 272 -14.36 -15.79 -0.06
C GLU A 272 -13.11 -15.23 0.67
N HIS A 273 -12.61 -15.88 1.70
CA HIS A 273 -11.39 -15.51 2.39
C HIS A 273 -10.30 -16.54 2.11
N MET A 274 -9.50 -16.28 1.09
CA MET A 274 -8.25 -17.02 0.91
C MET A 274 -7.18 -16.39 1.79
N ALA A 275 -6.52 -17.21 2.59
CA ALA A 275 -5.39 -16.76 3.37
C ALA A 275 -4.24 -16.35 2.45
N GLU A 276 -3.79 -15.13 2.56
CA GLU A 276 -2.48 -14.75 2.01
C GLU A 276 -1.40 -15.33 2.92
N LEU A 277 -0.54 -16.19 2.36
CA LEU A 277 0.57 -16.82 3.06
C LEU A 277 1.87 -16.12 2.65
N THR A 278 2.55 -15.50 3.61
CA THR A 278 3.74 -14.68 3.36
C THR A 278 4.88 -14.99 4.32
N GLY A 279 6.10 -14.56 3.96
CA GLY A 279 7.24 -14.56 4.88
C GLY A 279 7.76 -15.93 5.28
N VAL A 280 7.76 -16.90 4.36
CA VAL A 280 8.22 -18.26 4.64
C VAL A 280 9.70 -18.27 5.04
N LYS A 281 9.99 -18.79 6.24
CA LYS A 281 11.34 -19.14 6.70
C LYS A 281 11.43 -20.62 6.93
N ASN A 282 12.49 -21.25 6.41
CA ASN A 282 12.78 -22.66 6.63
C ASN A 282 14.17 -22.82 7.25
N GLU A 283 14.22 -23.20 8.49
CA GLU A 283 15.46 -23.52 9.19
C GLU A 283 15.33 -24.90 9.83
N GLU A 284 16.19 -25.86 9.47
CA GLU A 284 16.26 -27.20 10.05
C GLU A 284 14.94 -28.01 9.95
N GLY A 285 14.15 -27.81 8.87
CA GLY A 285 12.85 -28.48 8.70
C GLY A 285 11.72 -27.86 9.51
N LYS A 286 11.95 -26.71 10.13
CA LYS A 286 10.95 -25.88 10.80
C LYS A 286 10.53 -24.77 9.85
N ILE A 287 9.24 -24.69 9.55
CA ILE A 287 8.65 -23.73 8.63
C ILE A 287 7.85 -22.73 9.44
N GLU A 288 8.21 -21.46 9.33
CA GLU A 288 7.44 -20.34 9.88
C GLU A 288 6.92 -19.49 8.74
N LEU A 289 5.63 -19.16 8.76
CA LEU A 289 4.99 -18.26 7.81
C LEU A 289 3.88 -17.48 8.49
N ASN A 290 3.46 -16.38 7.87
CA ASN A 290 2.33 -15.58 8.31
C ASN A 290 1.12 -15.85 7.40
N TYR A 291 -0.08 -15.77 7.97
CA TYR A 291 -1.34 -15.79 7.24
C TYR A 291 -2.16 -14.55 7.56
N SER A 292 -3.01 -14.14 6.62
CA SER A 292 -3.92 -13.00 6.79
C SER A 292 -5.20 -13.22 6.00
N PHE A 293 -6.34 -12.98 6.65
CA PHE A 293 -7.66 -12.86 6.03
C PHE A 293 -8.11 -11.41 6.19
N VAL A 294 -8.39 -10.74 5.10
CA VAL A 294 -8.75 -9.33 5.10
C VAL A 294 -10.26 -9.16 4.90
N GLY A 295 -10.85 -8.18 5.58
CA GLY A 295 -12.27 -7.85 5.41
C GLY A 295 -13.25 -8.82 6.06
N VAL A 296 -12.82 -9.54 7.08
CA VAL A 296 -13.67 -10.51 7.79
C VAL A 296 -14.78 -9.79 8.55
N ALA A 297 -16.02 -10.10 8.25
CA ALA A 297 -17.18 -9.53 8.93
C ALA A 297 -17.25 -9.98 10.40
N ALA A 298 -17.90 -9.18 11.25
CA ALA A 298 -18.14 -9.56 12.64
C ALA A 298 -18.92 -10.87 12.75
N GLY A 299 -18.49 -11.74 13.64
CA GLY A 299 -19.09 -13.06 13.83
C GLY A 299 -18.15 -14.05 14.50
N THR A 300 -18.62 -15.27 14.67
CA THR A 300 -17.82 -16.38 15.18
C THR A 300 -17.46 -17.32 14.05
N TYR A 301 -16.19 -17.64 13.96
CA TYR A 301 -15.59 -18.48 12.91
C TYR A 301 -14.77 -19.60 13.56
N THR A 302 -14.51 -20.64 12.80
CA THR A 302 -13.46 -21.60 13.10
C THR A 302 -12.31 -21.37 12.13
N LEU A 303 -11.15 -20.98 12.64
CA LEU A 303 -9.91 -20.99 11.87
C LEU A 303 -9.42 -22.43 11.79
N ARG A 304 -9.38 -22.99 10.58
CA ARG A 304 -8.85 -24.34 10.30
C ARG A 304 -7.54 -24.20 9.53
N VAL A 305 -6.48 -24.83 10.06
CA VAL A 305 -5.19 -24.85 9.39
C VAL A 305 -4.72 -26.29 9.23
N SER A 306 -4.34 -26.66 8.02
CA SER A 306 -3.90 -28.01 7.69
C SER A 306 -2.66 -28.03 6.81
N LYS A 307 -1.89 -29.10 6.94
CA LYS A 307 -0.72 -29.42 6.11
C LYS A 307 -0.59 -30.95 6.02
N ASN A 308 -0.01 -31.42 4.92
CA ASN A 308 0.23 -32.84 4.74
C ASN A 308 1.07 -33.42 5.90
N HIS A 309 0.76 -34.62 6.34
CA HIS A 309 1.41 -35.32 7.47
C HIS A 309 1.25 -34.68 8.85
N HIS A 310 0.50 -33.58 8.96
CA HIS A 310 0.19 -32.90 10.22
C HIS A 310 -1.23 -33.18 10.68
N VAL A 311 -1.46 -32.96 11.95
CA VAL A 311 -2.80 -32.95 12.52
C VAL A 311 -3.41 -31.57 12.27
N THR A 312 -4.57 -31.54 11.63
CA THR A 312 -5.33 -30.30 11.38
C THR A 312 -5.61 -29.59 12.72
N ARG A 313 -5.43 -28.29 12.75
CA ARG A 313 -5.72 -27.48 13.92
C ARG A 313 -6.91 -26.59 13.68
N GLU A 314 -7.80 -26.53 14.67
CA GLU A 314 -8.98 -25.68 14.64
C GLU A 314 -9.03 -24.76 15.87
N TYR A 315 -9.37 -23.50 15.65
CA TYR A 315 -9.52 -22.49 16.71
C TYR A 315 -10.82 -21.75 16.52
N ALA A 316 -11.59 -21.60 17.61
CA ALA A 316 -12.72 -20.67 17.60
C ALA A 316 -12.22 -19.23 17.62
N VAL A 317 -12.60 -18.45 16.61
CA VAL A 317 -12.20 -17.04 16.43
C VAL A 317 -13.45 -16.17 16.45
N THR A 318 -13.51 -15.25 17.40
CA THR A 318 -14.60 -14.25 17.44
C THR A 318 -14.09 -12.94 16.87
N VAL A 319 -14.71 -12.50 15.78
CA VAL A 319 -14.39 -11.27 15.05
C VAL A 319 -15.36 -10.18 15.48
N GLY A 320 -14.82 -9.07 15.99
CA GLY A 320 -15.55 -7.86 16.37
C GLY A 320 -15.19 -6.66 15.48
N SER A 321 -14.93 -5.52 16.13
CA SER A 321 -14.50 -4.28 15.47
C SER A 321 -12.98 -4.13 15.35
N GLU A 322 -12.22 -4.95 16.07
CA GLU A 322 -10.76 -4.89 16.13
C GLU A 322 -10.14 -6.09 15.40
N PRO A 323 -8.95 -5.94 14.83
CA PRO A 323 -8.20 -7.05 14.23
C PRO A 323 -7.99 -8.19 15.23
N VAL A 324 -7.99 -9.42 14.73
CA VAL A 324 -7.79 -10.63 15.54
C VAL A 324 -6.47 -11.29 15.15
N GLU A 325 -5.65 -11.60 16.15
CA GLU A 325 -4.41 -12.33 15.96
C GLU A 325 -4.54 -13.72 16.59
N GLN A 326 -4.30 -14.79 15.80
CA GLN A 326 -4.35 -16.18 16.27
C GLN A 326 -3.13 -16.95 15.75
N PRO A 327 -2.07 -17.13 16.57
CA PRO A 327 -0.93 -17.96 16.18
C PRO A 327 -1.33 -19.45 16.19
N VAL A 328 -0.75 -20.21 15.26
CA VAL A 328 -1.03 -21.63 15.03
C VAL A 328 0.25 -22.43 15.06
N VAL A 329 0.23 -23.57 15.75
CA VAL A 329 1.31 -24.56 15.72
C VAL A 329 0.71 -25.89 15.25
N LEU A 330 1.21 -26.42 14.14
CA LEU A 330 0.82 -27.72 13.61
C LEU A 330 1.83 -28.78 14.03
N HIS A 331 1.36 -29.84 14.64
CA HIS A 331 2.18 -31.00 14.98
C HIS A 331 2.10 -32.04 13.87
N LEU A 332 3.20 -32.76 13.64
CA LEU A 332 3.20 -33.96 12.82
C LEU A 332 2.33 -35.06 13.48
N LYS A 333 1.75 -35.95 12.68
CA LYS A 333 1.09 -37.14 13.23
C LYS A 333 2.12 -37.97 14.00
N GLY A 334 1.84 -38.24 15.25
CA GLY A 334 2.77 -38.94 16.16
C GLY A 334 3.72 -38.04 16.93
N ASP A 335 3.76 -36.74 16.66
CA ASP A 335 4.52 -35.74 17.42
C ASP A 335 3.61 -35.12 18.49
N LEU A 336 3.71 -35.66 19.74
CA LEU A 336 2.82 -35.27 20.82
C LEU A 336 3.33 -34.08 21.62
N ASP A 337 4.62 -33.77 21.56
CA ASP A 337 5.22 -32.64 22.28
C ASP A 337 5.47 -31.41 21.39
N GLY A 338 5.29 -31.54 20.05
CA GLY A 338 5.38 -30.44 19.08
C GLY A 338 6.81 -30.00 18.79
N ASP A 339 7.80 -30.89 19.02
CA ASP A 339 9.19 -30.57 18.73
C ASP A 339 9.60 -30.81 17.25
N GLY A 340 8.65 -31.25 16.41
CA GLY A 340 8.83 -31.55 14.99
C GLY A 340 9.46 -32.92 14.71
N LYS A 341 9.54 -33.79 15.69
CA LYS A 341 10.11 -35.14 15.56
C LYS A 341 9.21 -36.17 16.22
N VAL A 342 8.96 -37.26 15.51
CA VAL A 342 8.33 -38.45 16.14
C VAL A 342 9.41 -39.33 16.70
N ASN A 343 9.52 -39.42 18.02
CA ASN A 343 10.60 -40.08 18.72
C ASN A 343 10.14 -40.81 19.99
N MET A 344 11.09 -41.32 20.79
CA MET A 344 10.79 -42.09 22.00
C MET A 344 10.07 -41.31 23.10
N LYS A 345 10.11 -39.95 23.07
CA LYS A 345 9.33 -39.15 24.05
C LYS A 345 7.84 -39.26 23.74
N ASP A 346 7.48 -39.15 22.44
CA ASP A 346 6.10 -39.26 21.98
C ASP A 346 5.55 -40.66 22.24
N TRP A 347 6.35 -41.67 21.92
CA TRP A 347 6.03 -43.05 22.18
C TRP A 347 5.75 -43.32 23.68
N ASN A 348 6.57 -42.77 24.59
CA ASN A 348 6.36 -42.88 26.04
C ASN A 348 5.09 -42.15 26.49
N ARG A 349 4.73 -41.00 25.89
CA ARG A 349 3.50 -40.28 26.23
C ARG A 349 2.25 -41.07 25.83
N VAL A 350 2.26 -41.71 24.67
CA VAL A 350 1.18 -42.63 24.25
C VAL A 350 1.09 -43.81 25.22
N TYR A 351 2.20 -44.39 25.63
CA TYR A 351 2.23 -45.49 26.61
C TYR A 351 1.69 -45.05 27.97
N ALA A 352 2.06 -43.87 28.44
CA ALA A 352 1.58 -43.31 29.70
C ALA A 352 0.06 -43.08 29.68
N HIS A 353 -0.46 -42.58 28.53
CA HIS A 353 -1.89 -42.39 28.33
C HIS A 353 -2.67 -43.73 28.37
N ILE A 354 -2.20 -44.73 27.64
CA ILE A 354 -2.82 -46.08 27.64
C ILE A 354 -2.87 -46.67 29.04
N ASN A 355 -1.80 -46.50 29.81
CA ASN A 355 -1.71 -46.99 31.21
C ASN A 355 -2.37 -46.05 32.22
N LYS A 356 -2.97 -44.95 31.79
CA LYS A 356 -3.64 -43.94 32.64
C LYS A 356 -2.73 -43.30 33.67
N THR A 357 -1.42 -43.26 33.44
CA THR A 357 -0.43 -42.61 34.31
C THR A 357 -0.30 -41.11 33.96
N GLU A 358 -0.53 -40.76 32.70
CA GLU A 358 -0.62 -39.38 32.22
C GLU A 358 -1.67 -39.33 31.09
N LEU A 359 -2.68 -38.46 31.23
CA LEU A 359 -3.70 -38.33 30.19
C LEU A 359 -3.29 -37.26 29.16
N LEU A 360 -3.45 -37.59 27.89
CA LEU A 360 -3.22 -36.64 26.78
C LEU A 360 -4.34 -35.58 26.74
N THR A 361 -4.00 -34.38 26.32
CA THR A 361 -4.95 -33.31 26.03
C THR A 361 -5.65 -33.56 24.69
N GLU A 362 -6.73 -32.83 24.40
CA GLU A 362 -7.51 -32.97 23.16
C GLU A 362 -6.64 -33.01 21.89
N TYR A 363 -5.71 -32.08 21.74
CA TYR A 363 -4.86 -32.04 20.54
C TYR A 363 -3.79 -33.12 20.54
N ALA A 364 -3.19 -33.42 21.69
CA ALA A 364 -2.25 -34.52 21.81
C ALA A 364 -2.92 -35.90 21.60
N LEU A 365 -4.21 -36.05 21.93
CA LEU A 365 -4.99 -37.24 21.55
C LEU A 365 -5.10 -37.37 20.03
N GLN A 366 -5.38 -36.27 19.30
CA GLN A 366 -5.42 -36.29 17.83
C GLN A 366 -4.05 -36.61 17.22
N CYS A 367 -2.95 -36.09 17.81
CA CYS A 367 -1.59 -36.42 17.38
C CYS A 367 -1.23 -37.88 17.64
N GLY A 368 -1.72 -38.43 18.73
CA GLY A 368 -1.48 -39.79 19.14
C GLY A 368 -2.33 -40.85 18.41
N ASP A 369 -3.49 -40.47 17.88
CA ASP A 369 -4.34 -41.32 17.04
C ASP A 369 -3.79 -41.35 15.60
N VAL A 370 -2.69 -42.06 15.41
CA VAL A 370 -1.98 -42.11 14.13
C VAL A 370 -2.66 -43.03 13.09
N ASN A 371 -3.60 -43.84 13.53
CA ASN A 371 -4.36 -44.72 12.66
C ASN A 371 -5.73 -44.11 12.24
N GLY A 372 -6.18 -43.03 12.94
CA GLY A 372 -7.41 -42.30 12.65
C GLY A 372 -8.69 -43.07 13.08
N ASP A 373 -8.61 -44.01 14.06
CA ASP A 373 -9.79 -44.78 14.49
C ASP A 373 -10.55 -44.09 15.63
N GLY A 374 -10.12 -42.89 16.06
CA GLY A 374 -10.74 -42.06 17.08
C GLY A 374 -10.30 -42.41 18.52
N THR A 375 -9.35 -43.33 18.69
CA THR A 375 -8.89 -43.76 20.02
C THR A 375 -7.38 -43.97 20.07
N VAL A 376 -6.71 -43.40 21.06
CA VAL A 376 -5.27 -43.68 21.30
C VAL A 376 -5.12 -44.96 22.08
N ASN A 377 -4.56 -46.00 21.48
CA ASN A 377 -4.42 -47.34 22.04
C ASN A 377 -3.14 -48.06 21.58
N MET A 378 -3.01 -49.34 21.89
CA MET A 378 -1.82 -50.15 21.58
C MET A 378 -1.52 -50.25 20.08
N LYS A 379 -2.52 -50.00 19.16
CA LYS A 379 -2.26 -50.00 17.72
C LYS A 379 -1.46 -48.77 17.33
N ASP A 380 -1.82 -47.62 17.89
CA ASP A 380 -1.11 -46.33 17.63
C ASP A 380 0.29 -46.38 18.24
N TRP A 381 0.39 -46.85 19.45
CA TRP A 381 1.67 -47.04 20.15
C TRP A 381 2.62 -47.91 19.30
N LYS A 382 2.12 -49.00 18.73
CA LYS A 382 2.92 -49.88 17.85
C LYS A 382 3.32 -49.15 16.57
N ARG A 383 2.43 -48.41 15.90
CA ARG A 383 2.73 -47.69 14.68
C ARG A 383 3.76 -46.57 14.88
N ILE A 384 3.71 -45.85 16.01
CA ILE A 384 4.72 -44.86 16.38
C ILE A 384 6.08 -45.56 16.61
N TYR A 385 6.09 -46.70 17.26
CA TYR A 385 7.31 -47.51 17.46
C TYR A 385 7.90 -47.98 16.13
N ASP A 386 7.06 -48.47 15.23
CA ASP A 386 7.48 -48.95 13.92
C ASP A 386 8.06 -47.79 13.09
N HIS A 387 7.46 -46.59 13.15
CA HIS A 387 7.97 -45.38 12.49
C HIS A 387 9.36 -44.97 13.04
N ILE A 388 9.54 -44.98 14.36
CA ILE A 388 10.82 -44.65 15.01
C ILE A 388 11.92 -45.60 14.57
N ASN A 389 11.58 -46.89 14.44
CA ASN A 389 12.51 -47.92 14.01
C ASN A 389 12.61 -48.08 12.48
N LYS A 390 11.89 -47.23 11.71
CA LYS A 390 11.87 -47.24 10.24
C LYS A 390 11.41 -48.60 9.65
N THR A 391 10.60 -49.34 10.37
CA THR A 391 9.99 -50.60 9.89
C THR A 391 8.70 -50.35 9.14
N GLU A 392 7.94 -49.36 9.55
CA GLU A 392 6.76 -48.83 8.84
C GLU A 392 6.66 -47.33 9.10
N LEU A 393 6.57 -46.50 8.04
CA LEU A 393 6.50 -45.06 8.20
C LEU A 393 5.04 -44.61 8.40
N LEU A 394 4.82 -43.55 9.14
CA LEU A 394 3.51 -42.93 9.35
C LEU A 394 3.07 -42.17 8.09
N TRP A 395 4.03 -41.74 7.27
CA TRP A 395 3.82 -41.01 5.98
C TRP A 395 4.97 -41.26 4.99
#